data_268f443788e51d9feb995d67d9211b6b
#
_entry.id   268f443788e51d9feb995d67d9211b6b
#
_cell.length_a   1.000
_cell.length_b   1.000
_cell.length_c   1.000
_cell.angle_alpha   90.00
_cell.angle_beta   90.00
_cell.angle_gamma   90.00
#
_symmetry.space_group_name_H-M   'P 1'
#
loop_
_entity.id
_entity.type
_entity.pdbx_description
1 polymer ?
#
loop_
_entity_poly.entity_id
_entity_poly.type
_entity_poly.pdbx_seq_one_letter_code
_entity_poly.pdbx_strand_id
1 'polypeptide(L)'
;SGGEHSEYLRTNVEGTRRLLDACDGLGLERFVFASSLAACAFPRGGRQLDESSPPDGDHPYAVSKRAGESMMRSEHRFPTAIVRFAALYSDWCEYAPLYSLLRTWLSKGWNSRLLGGRGLSAVPYLHVRDACLFVDRLLDRRHALGSGEILIASPNRVASHAELFAAATRYVHGRELRPIPMPRPVAAIGLRLLELGARIGGEAPFERPWMTRMIDERLEVDARASQARLGWAPRARLEVLRRIPFLIENQLGDPGSWAARNEAALHLDVLPRQVQILRLLEEHSGALLDAFTGAVVSDPESFPHYARVGPIEHEGNLRELLRNLAHSIRSRRRGYFRSFCHDVALRRARQGRDQAELRAALHTFERVLFEVLATDPRAAALEPGLHDLVEHTIAFGLDGVEAGYEEAVGAEKPGAAPTPPLALPRQPP
;
A
#
# COMPACT_ATOMS: atom_id res chain seq x y z
N SER A 1 8.44 7.99 9.82
CA SER A 1 7.80 8.93 10.74
C SER A 1 8.68 10.13 11.03
N GLY A 2 8.76 11.02 10.05
CA GLY A 2 9.47 12.28 10.13
C GLY A 2 8.58 13.48 10.49
N GLY A 3 7.32 13.26 10.92
CA GLY A 3 6.39 14.32 11.29
C GLY A 3 6.82 15.12 12.53
N GLU A 4 6.37 16.36 12.63
CA GLU A 4 6.62 17.18 13.79
C GLU A 4 5.91 16.64 15.05
N HIS A 5 6.45 16.93 16.22
CA HIS A 5 5.89 16.48 17.52
C HIS A 5 4.41 16.91 17.69
N SER A 6 4.09 18.15 17.28
CA SER A 6 2.74 18.72 17.30
C SER A 6 1.74 17.94 16.46
N GLU A 7 2.17 17.43 15.31
CA GLU A 7 1.33 16.66 14.39
C GLU A 7 0.95 15.29 14.97
N TYR A 8 1.92 14.59 15.58
CA TYR A 8 1.62 13.35 16.29
C TYR A 8 0.66 13.55 17.45
N LEU A 9 0.78 14.63 18.21
CA LEU A 9 -0.13 14.94 19.30
C LEU A 9 -1.53 15.23 18.78
N ARG A 10 -1.65 16.06 17.74
CA ARG A 10 -2.94 16.40 17.15
C ARG A 10 -3.66 15.16 16.58
N THR A 11 -2.95 14.35 15.80
CA THR A 11 -3.56 13.21 15.11
C THR A 11 -3.77 12.02 16.05
N ASN A 12 -2.73 11.59 16.75
CA ASN A 12 -2.77 10.35 17.53
C ASN A 12 -3.37 10.53 18.93
N VAL A 13 -3.23 11.70 19.54
CA VAL A 13 -3.73 11.92 20.91
C VAL A 13 -5.09 12.58 20.88
N GLU A 14 -5.20 13.76 20.28
CA GLU A 14 -6.47 14.49 20.22
C GLU A 14 -7.48 13.78 19.32
N GLY A 15 -7.05 13.25 18.17
CA GLY A 15 -7.90 12.45 17.29
C GLY A 15 -8.46 11.21 17.98
N THR A 16 -7.63 10.48 18.74
CA THR A 16 -8.10 9.32 19.54
C THR A 16 -9.10 9.75 20.60
N ARG A 17 -8.87 10.86 21.33
CA ARG A 17 -9.81 11.38 22.32
C ARG A 17 -11.17 11.69 21.70
N ARG A 18 -11.18 12.44 20.58
CA ARG A 18 -12.42 12.77 19.87
C ARG A 18 -13.17 11.53 19.38
N LEU A 19 -12.42 10.49 18.95
CA LEU A 19 -13.03 9.23 18.54
C LEU A 19 -13.66 8.51 19.72
N LEU A 20 -13.00 8.45 20.87
CA LEU A 20 -13.56 7.88 22.09
C LEU A 20 -14.84 8.61 22.54
N ASP A 21 -14.84 9.94 22.47
CA ASP A 21 -16.00 10.76 22.78
C ASP A 21 -17.16 10.54 21.80
N ALA A 22 -16.86 10.40 20.52
CA ALA A 22 -17.87 10.09 19.49
C ALA A 22 -18.44 8.66 19.62
N CYS A 23 -17.71 7.75 20.26
CA CYS A 23 -18.17 6.39 20.54
C CYS A 23 -19.05 6.27 21.79
N ASP A 24 -19.19 7.35 22.56
CA ASP A 24 -20.03 7.34 23.76
C ASP A 24 -21.50 7.07 23.42
N GLY A 25 -22.16 6.24 24.21
CA GLY A 25 -23.56 5.86 24.00
C GLY A 25 -23.81 4.89 22.83
N LEU A 26 -22.78 4.49 22.04
CA LEU A 26 -22.96 3.55 20.93
C LEU A 26 -23.06 2.08 21.33
N GLY A 27 -22.93 1.74 22.61
CA GLY A 27 -23.00 0.36 23.10
C GLY A 27 -21.87 -0.53 22.57
N LEU A 28 -20.65 0.02 22.45
CA LEU A 28 -19.52 -0.73 21.93
C LEU A 28 -19.18 -1.95 22.79
N GLU A 29 -19.08 -3.10 22.16
CA GLU A 29 -18.60 -4.33 22.80
C GLU A 29 -17.10 -4.26 23.14
N ARG A 30 -16.31 -3.56 22.32
CA ARG A 30 -14.89 -3.30 22.56
C ARG A 30 -14.33 -2.23 21.62
N PHE A 31 -13.48 -1.37 22.15
CA PHE A 31 -12.65 -0.46 21.38
C PHE A 31 -11.21 -1.03 21.29
N VAL A 32 -10.69 -1.20 20.07
CA VAL A 32 -9.34 -1.73 19.86
C VAL A 32 -8.41 -0.60 19.42
N PHE A 33 -7.40 -0.32 20.24
CA PHE A 33 -6.41 0.71 19.96
C PHE A 33 -5.18 0.13 19.27
N ALA A 34 -4.89 0.59 18.06
CA ALA A 34 -3.66 0.23 17.34
C ALA A 34 -2.46 1.01 17.92
N SER A 35 -1.78 0.39 18.88
CA SER A 35 -0.49 0.85 19.41
C SER A 35 0.67 0.26 18.59
N SER A 36 1.88 0.39 19.08
CA SER A 36 3.10 -0.07 18.41
C SER A 36 4.11 -0.57 19.44
N LEU A 37 4.92 -1.55 19.08
CA LEU A 37 6.10 -1.93 19.86
C LEU A 37 7.06 -0.74 20.07
N ALA A 38 7.04 0.24 19.17
CA ALA A 38 7.79 1.48 19.32
C ALA A 38 7.33 2.38 20.49
N ALA A 39 6.18 2.08 21.13
CA ALA A 39 5.78 2.73 22.39
C ALA A 39 6.71 2.37 23.55
N CYS A 40 7.44 1.26 23.45
CA CYS A 40 8.41 0.81 24.42
C CYS A 40 9.83 1.22 24.00
N ALA A 41 10.73 1.38 24.96
CA ALA A 41 12.16 1.52 24.68
C ALA A 41 12.76 0.18 24.22
N PHE A 42 13.90 0.25 23.51
CA PHE A 42 14.63 -0.95 23.14
C PHE A 42 15.08 -1.72 24.39
N PRO A 43 14.81 -3.04 24.46
CA PRO A 43 15.19 -3.84 25.63
C PRO A 43 16.71 -3.92 25.75
N ARG A 44 17.20 -3.89 26.99
CA ARG A 44 18.64 -3.97 27.30
C ARG A 44 18.98 -5.25 28.02
N GLY A 45 20.25 -5.65 27.96
CA GLY A 45 20.76 -6.80 28.73
C GLY A 45 20.16 -8.15 28.33
N GLY A 46 19.87 -8.35 27.02
CA GLY A 46 19.31 -9.60 26.51
C GLY A 46 17.84 -9.85 26.87
N ARG A 47 17.12 -8.84 27.38
CA ARG A 47 15.69 -8.91 27.62
C ARG A 47 14.92 -8.87 26.30
N GLN A 48 13.68 -9.32 26.35
CA GLN A 48 12.70 -9.21 25.27
C GLN A 48 11.54 -8.37 25.75
N LEU A 49 10.90 -7.62 24.84
CA LEU A 49 9.62 -6.96 25.12
C LEU A 49 8.51 -8.01 25.17
N ASP A 50 7.63 -7.85 26.13
CA ASP A 50 6.41 -8.65 26.30
C ASP A 50 5.22 -7.75 26.62
N GLU A 51 4.05 -8.35 26.88
CA GLU A 51 2.81 -7.63 27.22
C GLU A 51 2.93 -6.80 28.50
N SER A 52 3.84 -7.17 29.43
CA SER A 52 4.10 -6.47 30.69
C SER A 52 5.08 -5.30 30.54
N SER A 53 5.77 -5.21 29.42
CA SER A 53 6.78 -4.19 29.17
C SER A 53 6.19 -2.78 29.21
N PRO A 54 6.82 -1.84 29.97
CA PRO A 54 6.29 -0.48 30.08
C PRO A 54 6.39 0.28 28.76
N PRO A 55 5.40 1.15 28.45
CA PRO A 55 5.49 2.04 27.29
C PRO A 55 6.36 3.25 27.66
N ASP A 56 7.67 3.13 27.59
CA ASP A 56 8.67 4.10 28.04
C ASP A 56 9.52 4.71 26.91
N GLY A 57 9.16 4.43 25.64
CA GLY A 57 9.80 5.04 24.47
C GLY A 57 9.75 6.58 24.50
N ASP A 58 10.80 7.26 24.08
CA ASP A 58 11.03 8.70 24.29
C ASP A 58 10.93 9.55 23.00
N HIS A 59 10.85 8.93 21.80
CA HIS A 59 10.71 9.67 20.56
C HIS A 59 9.25 10.13 20.31
N PRO A 60 9.00 11.17 19.49
CA PRO A 60 7.67 11.80 19.35
C PRO A 60 6.53 10.83 19.06
N TYR A 61 6.73 9.88 18.15
CA TYR A 61 5.74 8.85 17.85
C TYR A 61 5.47 7.93 19.05
N ALA A 62 6.51 7.48 19.77
CA ALA A 62 6.36 6.67 20.96
C ALA A 62 5.53 7.39 22.04
N VAL A 63 5.83 8.67 22.28
CA VAL A 63 5.11 9.51 23.24
C VAL A 63 3.63 9.58 22.89
N SER A 64 3.27 9.75 21.61
CA SER A 64 1.87 9.79 21.19
C SER A 64 1.16 8.45 21.38
N LYS A 65 1.82 7.32 21.12
CA LYS A 65 1.24 5.98 21.33
C LYS A 65 1.09 5.67 22.83
N ARG A 66 2.06 6.05 23.66
CA ARG A 66 1.97 5.96 25.14
C ARG A 66 0.76 6.71 25.69
N ALA A 67 0.52 7.93 25.20
CA ALA A 67 -0.65 8.71 25.59
C ALA A 67 -1.96 8.00 25.22
N GLY A 68 -2.03 7.40 24.01
CA GLY A 68 -3.16 6.58 23.59
C GLY A 68 -3.36 5.34 24.45
N GLU A 69 -2.29 4.60 24.79
CA GLU A 69 -2.38 3.45 25.72
C GLU A 69 -2.87 3.88 27.12
N SER A 70 -2.45 5.05 27.61
CA SER A 70 -2.95 5.60 28.86
C SER A 70 -4.45 5.89 28.80
N MET A 71 -4.93 6.51 27.72
CA MET A 71 -6.36 6.74 27.50
C MET A 71 -7.17 5.44 27.49
N MET A 72 -6.66 4.39 26.82
CA MET A 72 -7.34 3.08 26.79
C MET A 72 -7.46 2.45 28.19
N ARG A 73 -6.44 2.58 29.02
CA ARG A 73 -6.46 2.03 30.39
C ARG A 73 -7.37 2.83 31.33
N SER A 74 -7.58 4.11 31.07
CA SER A 74 -8.47 4.96 31.87
C SER A 74 -9.90 5.06 31.32
N GLU A 75 -10.18 4.43 30.17
CA GLU A 75 -11.53 4.45 29.58
C GLU A 75 -12.46 3.47 30.33
N HIS A 76 -13.62 3.95 30.77
CA HIS A 76 -14.58 3.21 31.55
C HIS A 76 -15.96 3.10 30.90
N ARG A 77 -16.23 3.87 29.85
CA ARG A 77 -17.53 3.87 29.15
C ARG A 77 -17.78 2.57 28.37
N PHE A 78 -16.71 1.93 27.92
CA PHE A 78 -16.74 0.65 27.18
C PHE A 78 -15.41 -0.11 27.35
N PRO A 79 -15.41 -1.44 27.14
CA PRO A 79 -14.19 -2.23 27.23
C PRO A 79 -13.19 -1.84 26.13
N THR A 80 -11.90 -1.79 26.47
CA THR A 80 -10.83 -1.49 25.52
C THR A 80 -9.86 -2.66 25.37
N ALA A 81 -9.07 -2.67 24.29
CA ALA A 81 -7.90 -3.52 24.09
C ALA A 81 -6.80 -2.73 23.40
N ILE A 82 -5.56 -3.00 23.72
CA ILE A 82 -4.38 -2.34 23.18
C ILE A 82 -3.59 -3.36 22.37
N VAL A 83 -3.34 -3.09 21.09
CA VAL A 83 -2.53 -3.96 20.23
C VAL A 83 -1.23 -3.25 19.88
N ARG A 84 -0.11 -3.76 20.37
CA ARG A 84 1.23 -3.31 20.00
C ARG A 84 1.69 -4.06 18.76
N PHE A 85 1.58 -3.40 17.62
CA PHE A 85 2.01 -3.97 16.35
C PHE A 85 3.53 -3.91 16.18
N ALA A 86 4.10 -4.96 15.58
CA ALA A 86 5.43 -4.97 14.99
C ALA A 86 5.50 -4.04 13.77
N ALA A 87 6.66 -3.94 13.12
CA ALA A 87 6.82 -3.22 11.86
C ALA A 87 5.95 -3.85 10.77
N LEU A 88 4.85 -3.18 10.42
CA LEU A 88 3.90 -3.67 9.42
C LEU A 88 4.45 -3.43 8.01
N TYR A 89 4.39 -4.44 7.15
CA TYR A 89 4.74 -4.35 5.75
C TYR A 89 3.80 -5.19 4.88
N SER A 90 3.73 -4.88 3.59
CA SER A 90 3.05 -5.68 2.58
C SER A 90 4.03 -6.14 1.49
N ASP A 91 3.55 -6.85 0.48
CA ASP A 91 4.35 -7.20 -0.70
C ASP A 91 4.76 -5.96 -1.53
N TRP A 92 4.17 -4.80 -1.25
CA TRP A 92 4.54 -3.49 -1.80
C TRP A 92 5.46 -2.68 -0.88
N CYS A 93 5.96 -3.26 0.18
CA CYS A 93 6.72 -2.67 1.26
C CYS A 93 5.86 -1.80 2.21
N GLU A 94 5.54 -0.56 1.85
CA GLU A 94 4.71 0.42 2.58
C GLU A 94 5.15 0.64 4.03
N TYR A 95 6.40 0.31 4.32
CA TYR A 95 7.08 0.58 5.58
C TYR A 95 8.33 1.41 5.31
N ALA A 96 8.27 2.68 5.67
CA ALA A 96 9.25 3.69 5.29
C ALA A 96 10.73 3.31 5.58
N PRO A 97 11.10 2.72 6.74
CA PRO A 97 12.47 2.29 6.97
C PRO A 97 12.94 1.20 5.99
N LEU A 98 12.14 0.17 5.77
CA LEU A 98 12.48 -0.93 4.85
C LEU A 98 12.57 -0.43 3.39
N TYR A 99 11.66 0.46 3.00
CA TYR A 99 11.69 1.09 1.69
C TYR A 99 12.98 1.89 1.47
N SER A 100 13.36 2.73 2.43
CA SER A 100 14.59 3.53 2.36
C SER A 100 15.82 2.62 2.21
N LEU A 101 15.90 1.55 3.00
CA LEU A 101 16.98 0.57 2.93
C LEU A 101 17.03 -0.12 1.57
N LEU A 102 15.91 -0.69 1.08
CA LEU A 102 15.86 -1.38 -0.21
C LEU A 102 16.17 -0.42 -1.37
N ARG A 103 15.62 0.79 -1.37
CA ARG A 103 15.90 1.80 -2.38
C ARG A 103 17.41 2.12 -2.45
N THR A 104 18.06 2.24 -1.29
CA THR A 104 19.50 2.50 -1.22
C THR A 104 20.32 1.31 -1.68
N TRP A 105 20.06 0.11 -1.15
CA TRP A 105 20.86 -1.09 -1.43
C TRP A 105 20.72 -1.58 -2.88
N LEU A 106 19.57 -1.36 -3.51
CA LEU A 106 19.31 -1.74 -4.90
C LEU A 106 19.67 -0.64 -5.91
N SER A 107 20.16 0.50 -5.43
CA SER A 107 20.65 1.57 -6.30
C SER A 107 22.05 1.25 -6.85
N LYS A 108 22.44 1.98 -7.92
CA LYS A 108 23.80 1.95 -8.44
C LYS A 108 24.74 2.96 -7.71
N GLY A 109 24.26 3.54 -6.62
CA GLY A 109 24.99 4.55 -5.86
C GLY A 109 26.18 3.96 -5.08
N TRP A 110 27.17 4.78 -4.79
CA TRP A 110 28.35 4.39 -3.97
C TRP A 110 27.96 3.93 -2.56
N ASN A 111 26.81 4.39 -2.06
CA ASN A 111 26.27 4.07 -0.74
C ASN A 111 25.42 2.79 -0.72
N SER A 112 25.25 2.11 -1.85
CA SER A 112 24.41 0.90 -1.96
C SER A 112 24.85 -0.26 -1.05
N ARG A 113 26.07 -0.24 -0.54
CA ARG A 113 26.63 -1.27 0.34
C ARG A 113 26.82 -0.78 1.79
N LEU A 114 26.43 0.46 2.10
CA LEU A 114 26.62 0.97 3.46
C LEU A 114 25.54 0.42 4.41
N LEU A 115 25.99 -0.04 5.58
CA LEU A 115 25.11 -0.39 6.71
C LEU A 115 25.52 0.42 7.94
N GLY A 116 24.54 0.96 8.63
CA GLY A 116 24.77 1.62 9.93
C GLY A 116 25.29 0.61 10.96
N GLY A 117 26.40 0.96 11.63
CA GLY A 117 27.07 0.09 12.58
C GLY A 117 27.59 -1.18 11.90
N ARG A 118 27.39 -2.31 12.53
CA ARG A 118 27.68 -3.66 12.00
C ARG A 118 26.50 -4.30 11.27
N GLY A 119 25.41 -3.53 11.08
CA GLY A 119 24.16 -4.04 10.51
C GLY A 119 23.32 -4.89 11.47
N LEU A 120 23.60 -4.81 12.77
CA LEU A 120 22.90 -5.61 13.80
C LEU A 120 21.56 -4.99 14.22
N SER A 121 21.26 -3.74 13.83
CA SER A 121 19.93 -3.14 14.06
C SER A 121 18.85 -4.08 13.56
N ALA A 122 17.93 -4.47 14.44
CA ALA A 122 16.91 -5.47 14.12
C ALA A 122 15.57 -5.12 14.75
N VAL A 123 14.50 -5.33 13.99
CA VAL A 123 13.12 -5.19 14.45
C VAL A 123 12.29 -6.40 13.99
N PRO A 124 11.19 -6.72 14.69
CA PRO A 124 10.25 -7.71 14.20
C PRO A 124 9.40 -7.11 13.07
N TYR A 125 9.23 -7.85 11.98
CA TYR A 125 8.40 -7.49 10.84
C TYR A 125 7.17 -8.38 10.78
N LEU A 126 5.99 -7.77 10.67
CA LEU A 126 4.73 -8.50 10.54
C LEU A 126 4.06 -8.12 9.21
N HIS A 127 3.77 -9.14 8.39
CA HIS A 127 3.05 -8.90 7.14
C HIS A 127 1.60 -8.50 7.40
N VAL A 128 1.09 -7.52 6.64
CA VAL A 128 -0.27 -6.98 6.81
C VAL A 128 -1.36 -8.06 6.80
N ARG A 129 -1.22 -9.11 5.99
CA ARG A 129 -2.17 -10.24 5.97
C ARG A 129 -2.22 -11.01 7.28
N ASP A 130 -1.11 -11.07 8.03
CA ASP A 130 -1.08 -11.70 9.35
C ASP A 130 -1.58 -10.74 10.44
N ALA A 131 -1.35 -9.43 10.26
CA ALA A 131 -1.92 -8.41 11.12
C ALA A 131 -3.47 -8.38 11.03
N CYS A 132 -4.04 -8.47 9.81
CA CYS A 132 -5.49 -8.59 9.64
C CYS A 132 -6.05 -9.84 10.33
N LEU A 133 -5.40 -11.00 10.13
CA LEU A 133 -5.82 -12.24 10.80
C LEU A 133 -5.71 -12.16 12.33
N PHE A 134 -4.71 -11.43 12.85
CA PHE A 134 -4.60 -11.16 14.28
C PHE A 134 -5.81 -10.37 14.79
N VAL A 135 -6.18 -9.30 14.06
CA VAL A 135 -7.35 -8.48 14.41
C VAL A 135 -8.64 -9.30 14.34
N ASP A 136 -8.82 -10.13 13.31
CA ASP A 136 -9.98 -11.03 13.19
C ASP A 136 -10.08 -11.95 14.42
N ARG A 137 -8.96 -12.59 14.82
CA ARG A 137 -8.92 -13.45 16.01
C ARG A 137 -9.19 -12.69 17.32
N LEU A 138 -8.73 -11.44 17.40
CA LEU A 138 -9.04 -10.57 18.53
C LEU A 138 -10.54 -10.27 18.59
N LEU A 139 -11.15 -9.93 17.45
CA LEU A 139 -12.60 -9.66 17.38
C LEU A 139 -13.43 -10.88 17.73
N ASP A 140 -13.05 -12.07 17.25
CA ASP A 140 -13.70 -13.35 17.62
C ASP A 140 -13.67 -13.58 19.15
N ARG A 141 -12.61 -13.15 19.82
CA ARG A 141 -12.38 -13.34 21.27
C ARG A 141 -12.64 -12.08 22.10
N ARG A 142 -13.25 -11.05 21.53
CA ARG A 142 -13.43 -9.74 22.18
C ARG A 142 -14.06 -9.79 23.56
N HIS A 143 -14.99 -10.71 23.81
CA HIS A 143 -15.66 -10.85 25.09
C HIS A 143 -14.79 -11.55 26.17
N ALA A 144 -13.79 -12.32 25.73
CA ALA A 144 -12.90 -13.03 26.64
C ALA A 144 -11.72 -12.18 27.13
N LEU A 145 -11.47 -11.01 26.51
CA LEU A 145 -10.38 -10.11 26.87
C LEU A 145 -10.75 -9.20 28.03
N GLY A 146 -9.82 -8.90 28.94
CA GLY A 146 -9.96 -7.86 29.96
C GLY A 146 -10.05 -6.45 29.33
N SER A 147 -10.63 -5.47 30.04
CA SER A 147 -10.54 -4.08 29.61
C SER A 147 -9.13 -3.54 29.84
N GLY A 148 -8.60 -2.83 28.82
CA GLY A 148 -7.22 -2.34 28.82
C GLY A 148 -6.16 -3.43 28.61
N GLU A 149 -6.56 -4.66 28.24
CA GLU A 149 -5.63 -5.77 28.00
C GLU A 149 -4.67 -5.41 26.85
N ILE A 150 -3.37 -5.64 27.07
CA ILE A 150 -2.32 -5.40 26.09
C ILE A 150 -2.04 -6.72 25.37
N LEU A 151 -2.03 -6.65 24.05
CA LEU A 151 -1.70 -7.75 23.16
C LEU A 151 -0.56 -7.32 22.22
N ILE A 152 0.31 -8.25 21.84
CA ILE A 152 1.42 -8.02 20.92
C ILE A 152 1.18 -8.78 19.62
N ALA A 153 1.00 -8.03 18.53
CA ALA A 153 0.90 -8.56 17.18
C ALA A 153 2.30 -8.58 16.53
N SER A 154 3.06 -9.64 16.79
CA SER A 154 4.45 -9.76 16.36
C SER A 154 4.86 -11.22 16.17
N PRO A 155 5.82 -11.50 15.25
CA PRO A 155 6.63 -12.72 15.34
C PRO A 155 7.59 -12.60 16.54
N ASN A 156 8.06 -13.77 17.04
CA ASN A 156 9.08 -13.84 18.09
C ASN A 156 10.51 -13.69 17.51
N ARG A 157 10.65 -13.56 16.20
CA ARG A 157 11.93 -13.38 15.52
C ARG A 157 12.04 -11.96 14.99
N VAL A 158 13.21 -11.38 15.12
CA VAL A 158 13.59 -10.11 14.50
C VAL A 158 14.47 -10.36 13.27
N ALA A 159 14.43 -9.45 12.31
CA ALA A 159 15.34 -9.47 11.15
C ALA A 159 16.28 -8.27 11.24
N SER A 160 17.59 -8.55 11.17
CA SER A 160 18.62 -7.51 11.16
C SER A 160 18.80 -6.90 9.78
N HIS A 161 19.35 -5.68 9.75
CA HIS A 161 19.71 -5.04 8.49
C HIS A 161 20.72 -5.87 7.68
N ALA A 162 21.65 -6.56 8.33
CA ALA A 162 22.59 -7.45 7.67
C ALA A 162 21.88 -8.65 7.00
N GLU A 163 20.89 -9.29 7.67
CA GLU A 163 20.12 -10.39 7.10
C GLU A 163 19.26 -9.92 5.92
N LEU A 164 18.60 -8.74 6.05
CA LEU A 164 17.82 -8.14 4.97
C LEU A 164 18.70 -7.80 3.77
N PHE A 165 19.86 -7.19 4.00
CA PHE A 165 20.85 -6.86 2.97
C PHE A 165 21.35 -8.11 2.24
N ALA A 166 21.72 -9.16 2.99
CA ALA A 166 22.17 -10.42 2.44
C ALA A 166 21.09 -11.08 1.56
N ALA A 167 19.83 -11.11 2.04
CA ALA A 167 18.71 -11.64 1.28
C ALA A 167 18.45 -10.84 -0.02
N ALA A 168 18.46 -9.51 0.06
CA ALA A 168 18.24 -8.65 -1.09
C ALA A 168 19.37 -8.79 -2.15
N THR A 169 20.63 -8.74 -1.72
CA THR A 169 21.77 -8.83 -2.65
C THR A 169 21.92 -10.23 -3.25
N ARG A 170 21.64 -11.28 -2.49
CA ARG A 170 21.61 -12.66 -3.01
C ARG A 170 20.59 -12.79 -4.13
N TYR A 171 19.39 -12.23 -3.95
CA TYR A 171 18.35 -12.31 -4.95
C TYR A 171 18.72 -11.55 -6.24
N VAL A 172 19.22 -10.31 -6.12
CA VAL A 172 19.51 -9.46 -7.29
C VAL A 172 20.80 -9.84 -8.00
N HIS A 173 21.83 -10.24 -7.25
CA HIS A 173 23.17 -10.50 -7.79
C HIS A 173 23.56 -11.98 -7.83
N GLY A 174 22.67 -12.90 -7.43
CA GLY A 174 22.96 -14.33 -7.30
C GLY A 174 23.95 -14.68 -6.19
N ARG A 175 24.43 -13.69 -5.43
CA ARG A 175 25.39 -13.85 -4.31
C ARG A 175 25.19 -12.78 -3.25
N GLU A 176 25.57 -13.08 -2.03
CA GLU A 176 25.63 -12.09 -0.96
C GLU A 176 26.80 -11.13 -1.19
N LEU A 177 26.49 -9.84 -1.20
CA LEU A 177 27.54 -8.82 -1.19
C LEU A 177 28.01 -8.57 0.22
N ARG A 178 29.29 -8.22 0.38
CA ARG A 178 29.82 -7.78 1.68
C ARG A 178 29.38 -6.34 1.94
N PRO A 179 28.67 -6.08 3.04
CA PRO A 179 28.33 -4.73 3.42
C PRO A 179 29.57 -3.96 3.90
N ILE A 180 29.51 -2.64 3.81
CA ILE A 180 30.53 -1.72 4.34
C ILE A 180 29.94 -1.15 5.64
N PRO A 181 30.50 -1.47 6.80
CA PRO A 181 30.03 -0.98 8.08
C PRO A 181 30.31 0.51 8.22
N MET A 182 29.31 1.28 8.65
CA MET A 182 29.43 2.70 8.91
C MET A 182 29.33 2.99 10.40
N PRO A 183 30.44 3.39 11.07
CA PRO A 183 30.45 3.66 12.50
C PRO A 183 29.42 4.72 12.91
N ARG A 184 28.81 4.57 14.10
CA ARG A 184 27.81 5.51 14.64
C ARG A 184 28.21 7.00 14.53
N PRO A 185 29.44 7.41 14.89
CA PRO A 185 29.83 8.83 14.78
C PRO A 185 29.81 9.32 13.33
N VAL A 186 30.29 8.49 12.38
CA VAL A 186 30.30 8.85 10.95
C VAL A 186 28.87 8.97 10.42
N ALA A 187 27.99 8.05 10.78
CA ALA A 187 26.57 8.11 10.44
C ALA A 187 25.91 9.38 11.00
N ALA A 188 26.20 9.75 12.25
CA ALA A 188 25.65 10.93 12.89
C ALA A 188 26.09 12.23 12.20
N ILE A 189 27.37 12.34 11.81
CA ILE A 189 27.89 13.49 11.06
C ILE A 189 27.26 13.54 9.67
N GLY A 190 27.21 12.40 8.96
CA GLY A 190 26.63 12.31 7.62
C GLY A 190 25.15 12.76 7.60
N LEU A 191 24.35 12.28 8.55
CA LEU A 191 22.93 12.68 8.65
C LEU A 191 22.74 14.16 8.99
N ARG A 192 23.60 14.75 9.84
CA ARG A 192 23.55 16.18 10.12
C ARG A 192 23.88 17.03 8.89
N LEU A 193 24.87 16.61 8.11
CA LEU A 193 25.22 17.29 6.85
C LEU A 193 24.09 17.18 5.82
N LEU A 194 23.45 16.02 5.69
CA LEU A 194 22.29 15.83 4.82
C LEU A 194 21.09 16.68 5.27
N GLU A 195 20.82 16.75 6.57
CA GLU A 195 19.75 17.60 7.13
C GLU A 195 20.03 19.09 6.89
N LEU A 196 21.28 19.52 7.00
CA LEU A 196 21.69 20.90 6.70
C LEU A 196 21.53 21.19 5.20
N GLY A 197 21.94 20.27 4.31
CA GLY A 197 21.77 20.39 2.88
C GLY A 197 20.29 20.46 2.46
N ALA A 198 19.42 19.69 3.11
CA ALA A 198 17.98 19.73 2.88
C ALA A 198 17.36 21.11 3.19
N ARG A 199 17.88 21.85 4.17
CA ARG A 199 17.43 23.23 4.47
C ARG A 199 17.76 24.23 3.36
N ILE A 200 18.72 23.93 2.48
CA ILE A 200 19.18 24.80 1.39
C ILE A 200 18.47 24.51 0.07
N GLY A 201 17.56 23.51 0.03
CA GLY A 201 16.77 23.20 -1.17
C GLY A 201 16.76 21.73 -1.58
N GLY A 202 17.14 20.82 -0.69
CA GLY A 202 17.05 19.38 -0.92
C GLY A 202 15.89 18.73 -0.17
N GLU A 203 15.55 17.50 -0.55
CA GLU A 203 14.65 16.66 0.21
C GLU A 203 15.31 16.18 1.50
N ALA A 204 14.61 16.32 2.62
CA ALA A 204 15.10 15.81 3.90
C ALA A 204 15.15 14.27 3.88
N PRO A 205 16.25 13.63 4.29
CA PRO A 205 16.33 12.19 4.37
C PRO A 205 15.31 11.67 5.40
N PHE A 206 14.85 10.45 5.19
CA PHE A 206 13.97 9.78 6.15
C PHE A 206 14.66 9.60 7.50
N GLU A 207 15.94 9.23 7.47
CA GLU A 207 16.76 9.02 8.65
C GLU A 207 17.06 10.36 9.33
N ARG A 208 16.80 10.42 10.65
CA ARG A 208 17.05 11.59 11.48
C ARG A 208 18.29 11.36 12.37
N PRO A 209 19.03 12.41 12.75
CA PRO A 209 20.22 12.27 13.61
C PRO A 209 19.97 11.50 14.92
N TRP A 210 18.79 11.63 15.52
CA TRP A 210 18.44 10.89 16.74
C TRP A 210 18.36 9.37 16.53
N MET A 211 18.06 8.88 15.31
CA MET A 211 18.00 7.46 14.98
C MET A 211 19.36 6.78 15.07
N THR A 212 20.46 7.55 15.03
CA THR A 212 21.81 6.97 15.19
C THR A 212 22.03 6.31 16.54
N ARG A 213 21.24 6.67 17.57
CA ARG A 213 21.25 6.00 18.87
C ARG A 213 20.77 4.56 18.80
N MET A 214 19.95 4.25 17.80
CA MET A 214 19.37 2.91 17.59
C MET A 214 20.25 2.01 16.68
N ILE A 215 21.38 2.51 16.19
CA ILE A 215 22.31 1.70 15.40
C ILE A 215 22.81 0.54 16.24
N ASP A 216 22.73 -0.68 15.67
CA ASP A 216 23.07 -1.98 16.31
C ASP A 216 22.21 -2.33 17.53
N GLU A 217 21.09 -1.60 17.79
CA GLU A 217 20.09 -2.01 18.79
C GLU A 217 19.11 -3.03 18.19
N ARG A 218 18.59 -3.92 19.04
CA ARG A 218 17.67 -4.99 18.64
C ARG A 218 16.38 -4.91 19.45
N LEU A 219 15.25 -4.85 18.75
CA LEU A 219 13.92 -4.85 19.36
C LEU A 219 13.42 -6.30 19.52
N GLU A 220 14.05 -7.06 20.38
CA GLU A 220 13.66 -8.45 20.66
C GLU A 220 12.30 -8.49 21.36
N VAL A 221 11.45 -9.44 20.96
CA VAL A 221 10.05 -9.55 21.42
C VAL A 221 9.70 -11.00 21.77
N ASP A 222 8.98 -11.19 22.86
CA ASP A 222 8.27 -12.41 23.19
C ASP A 222 6.75 -12.17 23.12
N ALA A 223 6.14 -12.55 22.02
CA ALA A 223 4.70 -12.42 21.79
C ALA A 223 3.91 -13.73 22.06
N ARG A 224 4.56 -14.73 22.67
CA ARG A 224 3.94 -16.07 22.86
C ARG A 224 2.66 -16.02 23.69
N ALA A 225 2.59 -15.13 24.68
CA ALA A 225 1.38 -14.98 25.50
C ALA A 225 0.19 -14.49 24.64
N SER A 226 0.36 -13.44 23.83
CA SER A 226 -0.67 -12.96 22.91
C SER A 226 -1.02 -13.99 21.84
N GLN A 227 -0.02 -14.70 21.30
CA GLN A 227 -0.23 -15.77 20.32
C GLN A 227 -1.11 -16.89 20.89
N ALA A 228 -0.80 -17.36 22.08
CA ALA A 228 -1.59 -18.38 22.79
C ALA A 228 -2.99 -17.85 23.16
N ARG A 229 -3.08 -16.60 23.64
CA ARG A 229 -4.33 -15.93 24.04
C ARG A 229 -5.35 -15.89 22.92
N LEU A 230 -4.89 -15.62 21.68
CA LEU A 230 -5.75 -15.51 20.51
C LEU A 230 -5.81 -16.80 19.67
N GLY A 231 -4.99 -17.81 19.94
CA GLY A 231 -4.84 -18.98 19.08
C GLY A 231 -4.36 -18.59 17.68
N TRP A 232 -3.43 -17.66 17.62
CA TRP A 232 -2.87 -17.10 16.39
C TRP A 232 -1.34 -17.21 16.38
N ALA A 233 -0.77 -17.40 15.22
CA ALA A 233 0.67 -17.31 14.99
C ALA A 233 0.95 -16.75 13.60
N PRO A 234 2.04 -15.97 13.42
CA PRO A 234 2.44 -15.47 12.11
C PRO A 234 2.86 -16.63 11.22
N ARG A 235 2.47 -16.56 9.95
CA ARG A 235 2.72 -17.62 8.97
C ARG A 235 4.14 -17.54 8.44
N ALA A 236 4.90 -18.65 8.51
CA ALA A 236 6.28 -18.72 8.08
C ALA A 236 6.51 -18.27 6.61
N ARG A 237 5.53 -18.47 5.72
CA ARG A 237 5.60 -18.02 4.31
C ARG A 237 5.56 -16.49 4.15
N LEU A 238 5.08 -15.78 5.16
CA LEU A 238 4.99 -14.31 5.20
C LEU A 238 6.08 -13.67 6.06
N GLU A 239 7.13 -14.42 6.44
CA GLU A 239 8.32 -13.88 7.10
C GLU A 239 9.09 -12.96 6.14
N VAL A 240 9.55 -11.80 6.64
CA VAL A 240 10.14 -10.73 5.82
C VAL A 240 11.30 -11.21 4.94
N LEU A 241 12.21 -12.04 5.48
CA LEU A 241 13.36 -12.57 4.70
C LEU A 241 12.91 -13.42 3.52
N ARG A 242 11.81 -14.15 3.66
CA ARG A 242 11.19 -14.94 2.57
C ARG A 242 10.42 -14.06 1.59
N ARG A 243 10.01 -12.86 2.01
CA ARG A 243 9.24 -11.92 1.17
C ARG A 243 10.13 -10.91 0.44
N ILE A 244 11.40 -10.76 0.79
CA ILE A 244 12.34 -9.88 0.06
C ILE A 244 12.30 -10.08 -1.46
N PRO A 245 12.32 -11.29 -2.03
CA PRO A 245 12.17 -11.49 -3.48
C PRO A 245 10.90 -10.84 -4.05
N PHE A 246 9.76 -10.99 -3.37
CA PHE A 246 8.48 -10.44 -3.81
C PHE A 246 8.46 -8.90 -3.79
N LEU A 247 9.09 -8.30 -2.76
CA LEU A 247 9.25 -6.85 -2.67
C LEU A 247 10.09 -6.33 -3.84
N ILE A 248 11.18 -7.02 -4.16
CA ILE A 248 12.08 -6.66 -5.26
C ILE A 248 11.40 -6.85 -6.62
N GLU A 249 10.67 -7.96 -6.82
CA GLU A 249 9.91 -8.21 -8.05
C GLU A 249 8.85 -7.13 -8.28
N ASN A 250 8.13 -6.70 -7.25
CA ASN A 250 7.16 -5.61 -7.37
C ASN A 250 7.86 -4.27 -7.70
N GLN A 251 9.03 -4.01 -7.12
CA GLN A 251 9.83 -2.82 -7.45
C GLN A 251 10.31 -2.84 -8.91
N LEU A 252 10.76 -3.99 -9.40
CA LEU A 252 11.27 -4.12 -10.77
C LEU A 252 10.12 -4.17 -11.79
N GLY A 253 9.04 -4.88 -11.47
CA GLY A 253 7.91 -5.09 -12.35
C GLY A 253 7.02 -3.85 -12.52
N ASP A 254 6.83 -3.09 -11.43
CA ASP A 254 6.01 -1.87 -11.41
C ASP A 254 6.63 -0.81 -10.48
N PRO A 255 7.74 -0.20 -10.92
CA PRO A 255 8.44 0.81 -10.13
C PRO A 255 7.60 2.05 -9.84
N GLY A 256 6.64 2.37 -10.68
CA GLY A 256 5.73 3.51 -10.48
C GLY A 256 4.81 3.30 -9.29
N SER A 257 4.09 2.17 -9.23
CA SER A 257 3.24 1.83 -8.08
C SER A 257 4.06 1.60 -6.82
N TRP A 258 5.24 0.98 -6.94
CA TRP A 258 6.16 0.81 -5.82
C TRP A 258 6.52 2.16 -5.18
N ALA A 259 7.01 3.12 -5.99
CA ALA A 259 7.38 4.44 -5.50
C ALA A 259 6.16 5.17 -4.91
N ALA A 260 5.04 5.23 -5.64
CA ALA A 260 3.85 5.94 -5.19
C ALA A 260 3.31 5.47 -3.83
N ARG A 261 3.24 4.14 -3.60
CA ARG A 261 2.77 3.58 -2.33
C ARG A 261 3.72 3.87 -1.18
N ASN A 262 5.02 3.79 -1.42
CA ASN A 262 6.02 3.98 -0.38
C ASN A 262 6.28 5.46 -0.09
N GLU A 263 6.24 6.33 -1.09
CA GLU A 263 6.35 7.78 -0.91
C GLU A 263 5.12 8.32 -0.16
N ALA A 264 3.92 7.79 -0.42
CA ALA A 264 2.75 8.10 0.38
C ALA A 264 2.92 7.72 1.87
N ALA A 265 3.68 6.66 2.16
CA ALA A 265 4.00 6.27 3.54
C ALA A 265 5.07 7.17 4.19
N LEU A 266 5.92 7.82 3.40
CA LEU A 266 6.93 8.77 3.86
C LEU A 266 6.35 10.16 4.11
N HIS A 267 5.48 10.61 3.22
CA HIS A 267 4.89 11.95 3.19
C HIS A 267 3.38 11.83 3.42
N LEU A 268 2.97 11.71 4.67
CA LEU A 268 1.56 11.57 5.06
C LEU A 268 0.67 12.74 4.61
N ASP A 269 1.26 13.92 4.33
CA ASP A 269 0.53 15.14 4.00
C ASP A 269 0.29 15.37 2.49
N VAL A 270 1.07 14.72 1.60
CA VAL A 270 0.91 14.87 0.14
C VAL A 270 0.97 13.50 -0.53
N LEU A 271 -0.20 12.94 -0.74
CA LEU A 271 -0.30 11.75 -1.59
C LEU A 271 0.14 12.11 -3.02
N PRO A 272 0.95 11.27 -3.70
CA PRO A 272 1.24 11.45 -5.12
C PRO A 272 -0.06 11.64 -5.91
N ARG A 273 -0.06 12.56 -6.89
CA ARG A 273 -1.27 12.88 -7.70
C ARG A 273 -2.02 11.65 -8.17
N GLN A 274 -1.32 10.63 -8.63
CA GLN A 274 -1.92 9.37 -9.07
C GLN A 274 -2.68 8.64 -7.98
N VAL A 275 -2.16 8.62 -6.74
CA VAL A 275 -2.83 8.00 -5.59
C VAL A 275 -4.07 8.82 -5.21
N GLN A 276 -4.01 10.15 -5.33
CA GLN A 276 -5.18 11.01 -5.10
C GLN A 276 -6.25 10.76 -6.15
N ILE A 277 -5.88 10.65 -7.43
CA ILE A 277 -6.79 10.32 -8.53
C ILE A 277 -7.42 8.94 -8.31
N LEU A 278 -6.64 7.93 -7.94
CA LEU A 278 -7.15 6.58 -7.66
C LEU A 278 -8.15 6.58 -6.50
N ARG A 279 -7.88 7.33 -5.43
CA ARG A 279 -8.82 7.48 -4.30
C ARG A 279 -10.13 8.14 -4.74
N LEU A 280 -10.06 9.20 -5.54
CA LEU A 280 -11.26 9.84 -6.08
C LEU A 280 -12.09 8.85 -6.91
N LEU A 281 -11.45 8.06 -7.78
CA LEU A 281 -12.14 7.03 -8.57
C LEU A 281 -12.77 5.94 -7.71
N GLU A 282 -12.09 5.50 -6.64
CA GLU A 282 -12.61 4.51 -5.70
C GLU A 282 -13.78 5.06 -4.87
N GLU A 283 -13.65 6.27 -4.32
CA GLU A 283 -14.67 6.92 -3.50
C GLU A 283 -15.94 7.25 -4.29
N HIS A 284 -15.79 7.64 -5.57
CA HIS A 284 -16.92 7.97 -6.45
C HIS A 284 -17.43 6.80 -7.30
N SER A 285 -16.90 5.60 -7.11
CA SER A 285 -17.24 4.44 -7.96
C SER A 285 -18.73 4.11 -7.99
N GLY A 286 -19.45 4.27 -6.89
CA GLY A 286 -20.91 4.09 -6.83
C GLY A 286 -21.67 5.14 -7.66
N ALA A 287 -21.34 6.43 -7.48
CA ALA A 287 -21.95 7.52 -8.25
C ALA A 287 -21.64 7.41 -9.76
N LEU A 288 -20.42 6.97 -10.10
CA LEU A 288 -20.03 6.68 -11.49
C LEU A 288 -20.85 5.54 -12.09
N LEU A 289 -21.10 4.48 -11.32
CA LEU A 289 -21.94 3.37 -11.75
C LEU A 289 -23.37 3.82 -12.05
N ASP A 290 -23.98 4.55 -11.12
CA ASP A 290 -25.36 5.02 -11.25
C ASP A 290 -25.50 6.00 -12.43
N ALA A 291 -24.60 6.97 -12.55
CA ALA A 291 -24.63 7.96 -13.61
C ALA A 291 -24.37 7.35 -15.00
N PHE A 292 -23.41 6.44 -15.15
CA PHE A 292 -23.15 5.75 -16.41
C PHE A 292 -24.30 4.84 -16.80
N THR A 293 -24.82 4.05 -15.86
CA THR A 293 -25.98 3.17 -16.12
C THR A 293 -27.18 3.99 -16.53
N GLY A 294 -27.47 5.09 -15.84
CA GLY A 294 -28.51 6.03 -16.21
C GLY A 294 -28.35 6.58 -17.63
N ALA A 295 -27.13 6.99 -18.00
CA ALA A 295 -26.84 7.55 -19.32
C ALA A 295 -27.07 6.55 -20.46
N VAL A 296 -26.61 5.29 -20.30
CA VAL A 296 -26.76 4.27 -21.37
C VAL A 296 -28.16 3.67 -21.45
N VAL A 297 -28.88 3.57 -20.33
CA VAL A 297 -30.25 3.02 -20.30
C VAL A 297 -31.27 4.05 -20.83
N SER A 298 -31.02 5.34 -20.62
CA SER A 298 -31.91 6.40 -21.08
C SER A 298 -31.83 6.68 -22.59
N ASP A 299 -30.83 6.14 -23.30
CA ASP A 299 -30.66 6.27 -24.75
C ASP A 299 -30.56 4.89 -25.43
N PRO A 300 -31.68 4.18 -25.56
CA PRO A 300 -31.70 2.83 -26.18
C PRO A 300 -31.41 2.84 -27.69
N GLU A 301 -31.48 3.99 -28.37
CA GLU A 301 -31.13 4.11 -29.78
C GLU A 301 -29.60 4.05 -29.98
N SER A 302 -28.86 4.78 -29.18
CA SER A 302 -27.39 4.75 -29.21
C SER A 302 -26.80 3.51 -28.52
N PHE A 303 -27.51 2.93 -27.56
CA PHE A 303 -27.06 1.82 -26.72
C PHE A 303 -28.02 0.63 -26.71
N PRO A 304 -28.35 0.03 -27.87
CA PRO A 304 -29.37 -1.01 -27.99
C PRO A 304 -29.00 -2.29 -27.22
N HIS A 305 -27.70 -2.60 -27.06
CA HIS A 305 -27.28 -3.73 -26.25
C HIS A 305 -27.36 -3.42 -24.75
N TYR A 306 -26.82 -2.26 -24.33
CA TYR A 306 -26.85 -1.88 -22.93
C TYR A 306 -28.27 -1.76 -22.37
N ALA A 307 -29.23 -1.30 -23.17
CA ALA A 307 -30.64 -1.23 -22.77
C ALA A 307 -31.29 -2.60 -22.48
N ARG A 308 -30.69 -3.70 -23.01
CA ARG A 308 -31.19 -5.09 -22.82
C ARG A 308 -30.49 -5.81 -21.68
N VAL A 309 -29.36 -5.29 -21.20
CA VAL A 309 -28.56 -5.89 -20.15
C VAL A 309 -29.17 -5.59 -18.78
N GLY A 310 -29.17 -6.58 -17.89
CA GLY A 310 -29.72 -6.38 -16.54
C GLY A 310 -28.78 -5.55 -15.63
N PRO A 311 -29.30 -4.95 -14.55
CA PRO A 311 -28.53 -4.09 -13.66
C PRO A 311 -27.25 -4.74 -13.09
N ILE A 312 -27.33 -6.03 -12.74
CA ILE A 312 -26.19 -6.79 -12.18
C ILE A 312 -25.05 -6.92 -13.19
N GLU A 313 -25.37 -7.16 -14.46
CA GLU A 313 -24.37 -7.29 -15.52
C GLU A 313 -23.76 -5.93 -15.87
N HIS A 314 -24.55 -4.85 -15.86
CA HIS A 314 -24.05 -3.47 -15.99
C HIS A 314 -23.05 -3.14 -14.91
N GLU A 315 -23.40 -3.44 -13.66
CA GLU A 315 -22.52 -3.21 -12.50
C GLU A 315 -21.21 -3.99 -12.64
N GLY A 316 -21.28 -5.28 -13.02
CA GLY A 316 -20.11 -6.12 -13.22
C GLY A 316 -19.17 -5.57 -14.30
N ASN A 317 -19.72 -5.21 -15.46
CA ASN A 317 -18.96 -4.68 -16.59
C ASN A 317 -18.30 -3.34 -16.27
N LEU A 318 -18.99 -2.43 -15.59
CA LEU A 318 -18.43 -1.12 -15.22
C LEU A 318 -17.38 -1.27 -14.12
N ARG A 319 -17.59 -2.12 -13.13
CA ARG A 319 -16.55 -2.41 -12.10
C ARG A 319 -15.28 -2.96 -12.73
N GLU A 320 -15.39 -3.80 -13.76
CA GLU A 320 -14.24 -4.33 -14.49
C GLU A 320 -13.55 -3.24 -15.30
N LEU A 321 -14.30 -2.36 -15.98
CA LEU A 321 -13.76 -1.20 -16.69
C LEU A 321 -13.00 -0.26 -15.74
N LEU A 322 -13.60 0.12 -14.61
CA LEU A 322 -12.98 0.96 -13.59
C LEU A 322 -11.72 0.33 -13.00
N ARG A 323 -11.74 -1.00 -12.77
CA ARG A 323 -10.58 -1.73 -12.27
C ARG A 323 -9.40 -1.69 -13.24
N ASN A 324 -9.66 -1.89 -14.54
CA ASN A 324 -8.63 -1.85 -15.57
C ASN A 324 -8.11 -0.43 -15.83
N LEU A 325 -8.99 0.58 -15.77
CA LEU A 325 -8.59 1.98 -15.80
C LEU A 325 -7.68 2.31 -14.61
N ALA A 326 -8.11 2.00 -13.39
CA ALA A 326 -7.35 2.22 -12.16
C ALA A 326 -6.00 1.49 -12.19
N HIS A 327 -5.97 0.24 -12.69
CA HIS A 327 -4.74 -0.53 -12.85
C HIS A 327 -3.78 0.16 -13.83
N SER A 328 -4.26 0.64 -14.97
CA SER A 328 -3.45 1.33 -15.98
C SER A 328 -2.91 2.66 -15.46
N ILE A 329 -3.70 3.41 -14.70
CA ILE A 329 -3.28 4.64 -14.03
C ILE A 329 -2.19 4.32 -12.99
N ARG A 330 -2.41 3.31 -12.15
CA ARG A 330 -1.49 2.88 -11.09
C ARG A 330 -0.15 2.40 -11.64
N SER A 331 -0.17 1.56 -12.65
CA SER A 331 1.03 0.95 -13.25
C SER A 331 1.74 1.87 -14.25
N ARG A 332 1.12 2.98 -14.65
CA ARG A 332 1.55 3.85 -15.78
C ARG A 332 1.66 3.09 -17.10
N ARG A 333 1.01 1.94 -17.24
CA ARG A 333 1.02 1.08 -18.42
C ARG A 333 -0.36 1.03 -19.06
N ARG A 334 -0.64 1.95 -19.96
CA ARG A 334 -1.93 2.04 -20.65
C ARG A 334 -2.24 0.82 -21.54
N GLY A 335 -1.23 0.02 -21.86
CA GLY A 335 -1.39 -1.24 -22.58
C GLY A 335 -2.34 -2.23 -21.89
N TYR A 336 -2.45 -2.24 -20.57
CA TYR A 336 -3.44 -3.08 -19.87
C TYR A 336 -4.86 -2.69 -20.22
N PHE A 337 -5.19 -1.40 -20.19
CA PHE A 337 -6.52 -0.92 -20.57
C PHE A 337 -6.82 -1.17 -22.05
N ARG A 338 -5.82 -0.96 -22.92
CA ARG A 338 -5.90 -1.29 -24.35
C ARG A 338 -6.23 -2.78 -24.56
N SER A 339 -5.49 -3.70 -23.93
CA SER A 339 -5.73 -5.14 -24.03
C SER A 339 -7.10 -5.54 -23.52
N PHE A 340 -7.52 -4.99 -22.38
CA PHE A 340 -8.86 -5.23 -21.86
C PHE A 340 -9.95 -4.80 -22.86
N CYS A 341 -9.85 -3.58 -23.43
CA CYS A 341 -10.80 -3.08 -24.41
C CYS A 341 -10.79 -3.91 -25.70
N HIS A 342 -9.60 -4.35 -26.14
CA HIS A 342 -9.45 -5.26 -27.28
C HIS A 342 -10.20 -6.59 -27.05
N ASP A 343 -10.01 -7.24 -25.90
CA ASP A 343 -10.66 -8.50 -25.59
C ASP A 343 -12.18 -8.36 -25.50
N VAL A 344 -12.68 -7.25 -24.93
CA VAL A 344 -14.11 -6.93 -24.92
C VAL A 344 -14.63 -6.74 -26.34
N ALA A 345 -13.91 -5.99 -27.17
CA ALA A 345 -14.28 -5.71 -28.56
C ALA A 345 -14.31 -6.99 -29.41
N LEU A 346 -13.31 -7.84 -29.30
CA LEU A 346 -13.24 -9.11 -30.00
C LEU A 346 -14.41 -10.03 -29.66
N ARG A 347 -14.78 -10.12 -28.35
CA ARG A 347 -15.95 -10.88 -27.93
C ARG A 347 -17.26 -10.31 -28.49
N ARG A 348 -17.42 -8.98 -28.47
CA ARG A 348 -18.62 -8.31 -28.98
C ARG A 348 -18.75 -8.43 -30.50
N ALA A 349 -17.65 -8.29 -31.23
CA ALA A 349 -17.61 -8.48 -32.69
C ALA A 349 -18.06 -9.90 -33.07
N ARG A 350 -17.55 -10.93 -32.39
CA ARG A 350 -17.99 -12.34 -32.56
C ARG A 350 -19.45 -12.57 -32.23
N GLN A 351 -20.09 -11.74 -31.43
CA GLN A 351 -21.51 -11.73 -31.13
C GLN A 351 -22.33 -10.90 -32.12
N GLY A 352 -21.72 -10.38 -33.20
CA GLY A 352 -22.37 -9.53 -34.18
C GLY A 352 -22.81 -8.16 -33.64
N ARG A 353 -22.12 -7.63 -32.61
CA ARG A 353 -22.43 -6.34 -32.00
C ARG A 353 -21.75 -5.21 -32.79
N ASP A 354 -22.36 -4.02 -32.74
CA ASP A 354 -21.82 -2.87 -33.42
C ASP A 354 -20.61 -2.26 -32.65
N GLN A 355 -19.54 -1.95 -33.39
CA GLN A 355 -18.36 -1.25 -32.89
C GLN A 355 -18.72 0.17 -32.42
N ALA A 356 -19.62 0.85 -33.12
CA ALA A 356 -20.01 2.22 -32.79
C ALA A 356 -20.61 2.33 -31.40
N GLU A 357 -21.44 1.35 -30.99
CA GLU A 357 -22.02 1.30 -29.65
C GLU A 357 -20.95 1.21 -28.55
N LEU A 358 -19.92 0.36 -28.74
CA LEU A 358 -18.84 0.22 -27.76
C LEU A 358 -17.98 1.46 -27.67
N ARG A 359 -17.71 2.12 -28.78
CA ARG A 359 -16.98 3.40 -28.81
C ARG A 359 -17.77 4.50 -28.12
N ALA A 360 -19.07 4.62 -28.43
CA ALA A 360 -19.97 5.56 -27.76
C ALA A 360 -20.04 5.31 -26.24
N ALA A 361 -20.04 4.04 -25.80
CA ALA A 361 -20.02 3.71 -24.39
C ALA A 361 -18.73 4.17 -23.68
N LEU A 362 -17.54 4.04 -24.31
CA LEU A 362 -16.30 4.54 -23.73
C LEU A 362 -16.27 6.08 -23.65
N HIS A 363 -16.75 6.79 -24.66
CA HIS A 363 -16.85 8.25 -24.60
C HIS A 363 -17.89 8.72 -23.57
N THR A 364 -19.01 8.00 -23.45
CA THR A 364 -20.00 8.29 -22.42
C THR A 364 -19.44 8.05 -21.03
N PHE A 365 -18.66 6.97 -20.86
CA PHE A 365 -17.97 6.70 -19.59
C PHE A 365 -17.00 7.82 -19.23
N GLU A 366 -16.17 8.28 -20.16
CA GLU A 366 -15.24 9.39 -19.98
C GLU A 366 -15.96 10.67 -19.56
N ARG A 367 -17.00 11.06 -20.29
CA ARG A 367 -17.82 12.23 -19.98
C ARG A 367 -18.43 12.16 -18.58
N VAL A 368 -19.10 11.05 -18.27
CA VAL A 368 -19.73 10.82 -16.95
C VAL A 368 -18.69 10.84 -15.83
N LEU A 369 -17.52 10.27 -16.07
CA LEU A 369 -16.43 10.29 -15.10
C LEU A 369 -16.03 11.72 -14.74
N PHE A 370 -15.83 12.59 -15.72
CA PHE A 370 -15.50 13.98 -15.45
C PHE A 370 -16.67 14.75 -14.82
N GLU A 371 -17.91 14.52 -15.24
CA GLU A 371 -19.10 15.12 -14.63
C GLU A 371 -19.23 14.77 -13.14
N VAL A 372 -19.04 13.50 -12.77
CA VAL A 372 -19.10 13.05 -11.38
C VAL A 372 -17.94 13.61 -10.57
N LEU A 373 -16.71 13.55 -11.10
CA LEU A 373 -15.54 14.06 -10.39
C LEU A 373 -15.54 15.58 -10.25
N ALA A 374 -16.15 16.34 -11.18
CA ALA A 374 -16.28 17.79 -11.08
C ALA A 374 -17.09 18.24 -9.85
N THR A 375 -17.88 17.37 -9.25
CA THR A 375 -18.60 17.66 -8.00
C THR A 375 -17.69 17.68 -6.77
N ASP A 376 -16.48 17.14 -6.86
CA ASP A 376 -15.52 17.10 -5.77
C ASP A 376 -14.43 18.18 -5.93
N PRO A 377 -14.30 19.14 -4.99
CA PRO A 377 -13.30 20.21 -5.09
C PRO A 377 -11.84 19.69 -5.15
N ARG A 378 -11.59 18.47 -4.68
CA ARG A 378 -10.25 17.83 -4.78
C ARG A 378 -9.87 17.52 -6.23
N ALA A 379 -10.85 17.23 -7.09
CA ALA A 379 -10.59 16.96 -8.52
C ALA A 379 -10.02 18.22 -9.21
N ALA A 380 -10.56 19.40 -8.93
CA ALA A 380 -10.05 20.65 -9.47
C ALA A 380 -8.57 20.92 -9.09
N ALA A 381 -8.16 20.51 -7.90
CA ALA A 381 -6.76 20.63 -7.44
C ALA A 381 -5.80 19.68 -8.18
N LEU A 382 -6.31 18.66 -8.86
CA LEU A 382 -5.53 17.68 -9.61
C LEU A 382 -5.41 17.99 -11.11
N GLU A 383 -6.15 19.01 -11.59
CA GLU A 383 -6.07 19.46 -12.98
C GLU A 383 -4.75 20.20 -13.30
N PRO A 384 -4.24 20.13 -14.56
CA PRO A 384 -4.78 19.38 -15.71
C PRO A 384 -4.40 17.89 -15.71
N GLY A 385 -3.63 17.41 -14.77
CA GLY A 385 -3.07 16.06 -14.77
C GLY A 385 -4.12 14.94 -14.66
N LEU A 386 -5.29 15.19 -14.05
CA LEU A 386 -6.40 14.25 -14.01
C LEU A 386 -6.98 14.03 -15.41
N HIS A 387 -7.25 15.12 -16.12
CA HIS A 387 -7.80 15.09 -17.47
C HIS A 387 -6.87 14.35 -18.44
N ASP A 388 -5.61 14.78 -18.53
CA ASP A 388 -4.61 14.17 -19.40
C ASP A 388 -4.44 12.66 -19.15
N LEU A 389 -4.49 12.25 -17.88
CA LEU A 389 -4.28 10.87 -17.50
C LEU A 389 -5.44 9.97 -17.93
N VAL A 390 -6.68 10.42 -17.74
CA VAL A 390 -7.89 9.71 -18.11
C VAL A 390 -8.06 9.69 -19.62
N GLU A 391 -8.02 10.85 -20.28
CA GLU A 391 -8.17 11.00 -21.73
C GLU A 391 -7.18 10.10 -22.50
N HIS A 392 -5.89 10.17 -22.15
CA HIS A 392 -4.91 9.31 -22.81
C HIS A 392 -5.15 7.82 -22.54
N THR A 393 -5.68 7.44 -21.36
CA THR A 393 -5.97 6.02 -21.10
C THR A 393 -7.19 5.56 -21.90
N ILE A 394 -8.22 6.39 -22.03
CA ILE A 394 -9.40 6.12 -22.87
C ILE A 394 -9.01 6.03 -24.34
N ALA A 395 -8.13 6.91 -24.84
CA ALA A 395 -7.62 6.85 -26.22
C ALA A 395 -6.94 5.51 -26.53
N PHE A 396 -6.15 4.96 -25.58
CA PHE A 396 -5.60 3.60 -25.71
C PHE A 396 -6.70 2.51 -25.70
N GLY A 397 -7.76 2.70 -24.96
CA GLY A 397 -8.90 1.82 -24.97
C GLY A 397 -9.62 1.80 -26.31
N LEU A 398 -9.84 2.98 -26.92
CA LEU A 398 -10.45 3.13 -28.23
C LEU A 398 -9.61 2.45 -29.33
N ASP A 399 -8.29 2.60 -29.31
CA ASP A 399 -7.38 1.88 -30.20
C ASP A 399 -7.51 0.35 -30.01
N GLY A 400 -7.64 -0.12 -28.76
CA GLY A 400 -7.92 -1.52 -28.46
C GLY A 400 -9.25 -2.01 -29.04
N VAL A 401 -10.31 -1.18 -28.96
CA VAL A 401 -11.60 -1.50 -29.57
C VAL A 401 -11.48 -1.67 -31.09
N GLU A 402 -10.83 -0.75 -31.77
CA GLU A 402 -10.61 -0.81 -33.22
C GLU A 402 -9.86 -2.10 -33.62
N ALA A 403 -8.75 -2.37 -32.96
CA ALA A 403 -7.93 -3.55 -33.22
C ALA A 403 -8.71 -4.87 -32.98
N GLY A 404 -9.56 -4.96 -31.94
CA GLY A 404 -10.35 -6.15 -31.66
C GLY A 404 -11.42 -6.45 -32.72
N TYR A 405 -12.06 -5.40 -33.26
CA TYR A 405 -13.01 -5.56 -34.37
C TYR A 405 -12.32 -5.93 -35.67
N GLU A 406 -11.17 -5.33 -35.99
CA GLU A 406 -10.34 -5.65 -37.16
C GLU A 406 -9.91 -7.13 -37.12
N GLU A 407 -9.46 -7.63 -35.96
CA GLU A 407 -9.07 -9.02 -35.80
C GLU A 407 -10.25 -9.96 -36.01
N ALA A 408 -11.45 -9.64 -35.51
CA ALA A 408 -12.64 -10.45 -35.73
C ALA A 408 -13.00 -10.56 -37.21
N VAL A 409 -12.97 -9.45 -37.95
CA VAL A 409 -13.24 -9.41 -39.42
C VAL A 409 -12.17 -10.16 -40.19
N GLY A 410 -10.91 -10.06 -39.78
CA GLY A 410 -9.79 -10.80 -40.40
C GLY A 410 -9.89 -12.31 -40.23
N ALA A 411 -10.42 -12.78 -39.09
CA ALA A 411 -10.61 -14.19 -38.80
C ALA A 411 -11.78 -14.85 -39.58
N GLU A 412 -12.72 -14.06 -40.08
CA GLU A 412 -13.85 -14.55 -40.89
C GLU A 412 -13.50 -14.77 -42.38
N LYS A 413 -12.31 -14.37 -42.87
CA LYS A 413 -11.87 -14.65 -44.19
C LYS A 413 -11.37 -16.09 -44.29
N PRO A 414 -11.99 -16.98 -45.08
CA PRO A 414 -11.53 -18.35 -45.24
C PRO A 414 -10.16 -18.35 -45.95
N GLY A 415 -9.10 -18.67 -45.24
CA GLY A 415 -7.74 -18.80 -45.81
C GLY A 415 -6.61 -18.28 -44.98
N ALA A 416 -6.84 -17.62 -43.87
CA ALA A 416 -5.75 -17.19 -42.97
C ALA A 416 -5.28 -18.38 -42.10
N ALA A 417 -4.05 -18.85 -42.36
CA ALA A 417 -3.41 -19.82 -41.47
C ALA A 417 -3.28 -19.25 -40.05
N PRO A 418 -3.46 -20.06 -39.00
CA PRO A 418 -3.32 -19.58 -37.63
C PRO A 418 -1.90 -19.04 -37.43
N THR A 419 -1.80 -17.79 -36.99
CA THR A 419 -0.53 -17.17 -36.60
C THR A 419 0.06 -18.01 -35.48
N PRO A 420 1.31 -18.51 -35.63
CA PRO A 420 1.93 -19.30 -34.59
C PRO A 420 2.11 -18.46 -33.31
N PRO A 421 1.97 -19.06 -32.12
CA PRO A 421 2.14 -18.34 -30.87
C PRO A 421 3.51 -17.70 -30.82
N LEU A 422 3.57 -16.41 -30.46
CA LEU A 422 4.81 -15.66 -30.24
C LEU A 422 5.74 -16.49 -29.36
N ALA A 423 6.85 -16.95 -29.93
CA ALA A 423 7.90 -17.62 -29.18
C ALA A 423 8.48 -16.64 -28.17
N LEU A 424 8.36 -16.97 -26.88
CA LEU A 424 9.06 -16.23 -25.84
C LEU A 424 10.55 -16.22 -26.14
N PRO A 425 11.24 -15.08 -26.03
CA PRO A 425 12.69 -15.01 -26.26
C PRO A 425 13.38 -15.95 -25.27
N ARG A 426 14.18 -16.89 -25.80
CA ARG A 426 15.05 -17.74 -24.99
C ARG A 426 16.02 -16.84 -24.24
N GLN A 427 16.07 -17.02 -22.92
CA GLN A 427 17.11 -16.39 -22.11
C GLN A 427 18.49 -16.92 -22.58
N PRO A 428 19.48 -16.04 -22.73
CA PRO A 428 20.85 -16.48 -23.01
C PRO A 428 21.44 -17.23 -21.80
N PRO A 429 22.43 -18.12 -22.05
CA PRO A 429 23.01 -19.00 -21.05
C PRO A 429 23.74 -18.28 -19.92
#